data_d3df5fec0b5692bda7823ce07b00e856
#
_entry.id   d3df5fec0b5692bda7823ce07b00e856
#
_cell.length_a   1.000
_cell.length_b   1.000
_cell.length_c   1.000
_cell.angle_alpha   90.00
_cell.angle_beta   90.00
_cell.angle_gamma   90.00
#
_symmetry.space_group_name_H-M   'P 1'
#
loop_
_entity.id
_entity.type
_entity.pdbx_description
1 polymer ?
#
loop_
_entity_poly.entity_id
_entity_poly.type
_entity_poly.pdbx_seq_one_letter_code
_entity_poly.pdbx_strand_id
1 'polypeptide(L)'
;DILLASGSSVFSQLIQHVTGSIWSHVAFILRLDAIDRIMVLESVESIGVRTVPLSSYIHDYNGTGNGYPGKLLIARHDQFNLATINNLSQIAVDLFGYPYSTEDIVRITTRIGMNALGLTKDHPLIQANKAFICSEYVYECYKSVGINIEYNQEGFIAPVDYARSNHIEAI
;
A
#
# COMPACT_ATOMS: atom_id res chain seq x y z
N ASP A 1 2.59 -10.51 5.90
CA ASP A 1 2.25 -9.35 6.73
C ASP A 1 2.27 -8.09 5.87
N ILE A 2 1.59 -7.06 6.33
CA ILE A 2 1.64 -5.73 5.72
C ILE A 2 2.23 -4.73 6.70
N LEU A 3 2.84 -3.68 6.15
CA LEU A 3 3.29 -2.50 6.86
C LEU A 3 2.39 -1.33 6.47
N LEU A 4 1.75 -0.71 7.45
CA LEU A 4 1.08 0.58 7.30
C LEU A 4 2.00 1.66 7.83
N ALA A 5 2.11 2.79 7.09
CA ALA A 5 2.95 3.90 7.48
C ALA A 5 2.23 5.24 7.34
N SER A 6 2.54 6.18 8.28
CA SER A 6 2.03 7.53 8.26
C SER A 6 3.16 8.50 7.93
N GLY A 7 3.22 8.95 6.68
CA GLY A 7 4.25 9.88 6.22
C GLY A 7 3.95 11.34 6.53
N SER A 8 4.99 12.16 6.41
CA SER A 8 4.90 13.63 6.58
C SER A 8 5.17 14.40 5.28
N SER A 9 5.41 13.72 4.15
CA SER A 9 5.55 14.38 2.86
C SER A 9 4.25 15.06 2.44
N VAL A 10 4.34 16.04 1.55
CA VAL A 10 3.14 16.73 0.99
C VAL A 10 2.16 15.73 0.42
N PHE A 11 2.66 14.73 -0.29
CA PHE A 11 1.86 13.66 -0.87
C PHE A 11 1.17 12.78 0.21
N SER A 12 1.92 12.40 1.26
CA SER A 12 1.35 11.66 2.38
C SER A 12 0.25 12.45 3.09
N GLN A 13 0.46 13.75 3.30
CA GLN A 13 -0.55 14.63 3.91
C GLN A 13 -1.81 14.75 3.04
N LEU A 14 -1.65 14.80 1.71
CA LEU A 14 -2.79 14.78 0.79
C LEU A 14 -3.61 13.51 0.95
N ILE A 15 -2.97 12.31 0.92
CA ILE A 15 -3.65 11.04 1.11
C ILE A 15 -4.36 11.00 2.47
N GLN A 16 -3.68 11.42 3.53
CA GLN A 16 -4.26 11.48 4.89
C GLN A 16 -5.49 12.38 4.94
N HIS A 17 -5.41 13.55 4.32
CA HIS A 17 -6.51 14.51 4.29
C HIS A 17 -7.73 13.94 3.54
N VAL A 18 -7.52 13.42 2.34
CA VAL A 18 -8.63 12.92 1.49
C VAL A 18 -9.25 11.63 2.02
N THR A 19 -8.50 10.80 2.74
CA THR A 19 -9.00 9.54 3.31
C THR A 19 -9.49 9.68 4.77
N GLY A 20 -9.26 10.82 5.41
CA GLY A 20 -9.56 11.03 6.82
C GLY A 20 -8.81 10.07 7.75
N SER A 21 -7.58 9.68 7.39
CA SER A 21 -6.77 8.70 8.10
C SER A 21 -5.33 9.15 8.27
N ILE A 22 -4.66 8.67 9.31
CA ILE A 22 -3.22 8.88 9.46
C ILE A 22 -2.39 8.03 8.48
N TRP A 23 -2.95 6.94 7.97
CA TRP A 23 -2.24 6.01 7.10
C TRP A 23 -2.19 6.52 5.67
N SER A 24 -1.00 6.71 5.16
CA SER A 24 -0.74 7.22 3.79
C SER A 24 0.03 6.25 2.92
N HIS A 25 0.50 5.13 3.48
CA HIS A 25 1.27 4.13 2.77
C HIS A 25 0.96 2.74 3.29
N VAL A 26 0.98 1.75 2.40
CA VAL A 26 0.90 0.33 2.71
C VAL A 26 1.89 -0.45 1.86
N ALA A 27 2.51 -1.46 2.45
CA ALA A 27 3.51 -2.30 1.82
C ALA A 27 3.39 -3.75 2.31
N PHE A 28 4.03 -4.70 1.62
CA PHE A 28 4.22 -6.05 2.14
C PHE A 28 5.47 -6.16 2.99
N ILE A 29 5.42 -7.07 3.96
CA ILE A 29 6.59 -7.57 4.68
C ILE A 29 6.81 -9.03 4.28
N LEU A 30 7.99 -9.31 3.76
CA LEU A 30 8.44 -10.64 3.39
C LEU A 30 9.72 -10.99 4.15
N ARG A 31 9.70 -12.13 4.85
CA ARG A 31 10.90 -12.68 5.47
C ARG A 31 11.65 -13.58 4.49
N LEU A 32 12.93 -13.31 4.32
CA LEU A 32 13.86 -14.11 3.53
C LEU A 32 14.80 -14.88 4.47
N ASP A 33 14.38 -16.07 4.89
CA ASP A 33 15.11 -16.89 5.88
C ASP A 33 16.51 -17.26 5.40
N ALA A 34 16.68 -17.54 4.10
CA ALA A 34 17.96 -17.91 3.51
C ALA A 34 19.09 -16.88 3.73
N ILE A 35 18.75 -15.62 3.91
CA ILE A 35 19.72 -14.52 4.11
C ILE A 35 19.47 -13.75 5.41
N ASP A 36 18.57 -14.24 6.24
CA ASP A 36 18.13 -13.61 7.51
C ASP A 36 17.80 -12.12 7.36
N ARG A 37 16.87 -11.83 6.45
CA ARG A 37 16.41 -10.47 6.19
C ARG A 37 14.89 -10.41 6.16
N ILE A 38 14.36 -9.30 6.66
CA ILE A 38 12.98 -8.92 6.51
C ILE A 38 12.94 -7.76 5.52
N MET A 39 12.18 -7.94 4.46
CA MET A 39 12.07 -6.99 3.35
C MET A 39 10.72 -6.31 3.35
N VAL A 40 10.71 -5.05 2.97
CA VAL A 40 9.51 -4.28 2.63
C VAL A 40 9.42 -4.23 1.11
N LEU A 41 8.31 -4.71 0.56
CA LEU A 41 7.99 -4.68 -0.86
C LEU A 41 6.87 -3.65 -1.06
N GLU A 42 7.14 -2.62 -1.85
CA GLU A 42 6.30 -1.43 -1.89
C GLU A 42 6.28 -0.75 -3.27
N SER A 43 5.23 0.01 -3.56
CA SER A 43 5.25 0.97 -4.65
C SER A 43 5.35 2.38 -4.08
N VAL A 44 6.36 3.14 -4.47
CA VAL A 44 6.64 4.50 -3.97
C VAL A 44 6.72 5.51 -5.09
N GLU A 45 6.29 6.73 -4.79
CA GLU A 45 6.37 7.87 -5.70
C GLU A 45 7.80 8.03 -6.26
N SER A 46 7.90 8.38 -7.52
CA SER A 46 9.14 8.59 -8.30
C SER A 46 10.01 7.36 -8.57
N ILE A 47 9.80 6.22 -7.90
CA ILE A 47 10.59 4.99 -8.09
C ILE A 47 9.73 3.87 -8.70
N GLY A 48 8.48 3.73 -8.26
CA GLY A 48 7.61 2.60 -8.57
C GLY A 48 7.77 1.44 -7.59
N VAL A 49 7.55 0.21 -8.08
CA VAL A 49 7.60 -1.00 -7.27
C VAL A 49 9.04 -1.40 -7.00
N ARG A 50 9.38 -1.50 -5.71
CA ARG A 50 10.73 -1.80 -5.23
C ARG A 50 10.71 -2.67 -3.98
N THR A 51 11.89 -3.08 -3.53
CA THR A 51 12.11 -3.70 -2.22
C THR A 51 13.24 -3.01 -1.47
N VAL A 52 13.08 -2.88 -0.16
CA VAL A 52 14.10 -2.38 0.77
C VAL A 52 14.11 -3.23 2.05
N PRO A 53 15.22 -3.34 2.78
CA PRO A 53 15.20 -3.98 4.10
C PRO A 53 14.29 -3.25 5.08
N LEU A 54 13.54 -3.97 5.92
CA LEU A 54 12.74 -3.37 7.00
C LEU A 54 13.62 -2.57 7.97
N SER A 55 14.87 -2.98 8.15
CA SER A 55 15.85 -2.25 8.97
C SER A 55 16.09 -0.82 8.48
N SER A 56 15.93 -0.55 7.18
CA SER A 56 16.00 0.82 6.65
C SER A 56 14.87 1.70 7.19
N TYR A 57 13.66 1.17 7.31
CA TYR A 57 12.55 1.88 7.94
C TYR A 57 12.79 2.17 9.42
N ILE A 58 13.47 1.28 10.12
CA ILE A 58 13.64 1.37 11.58
C ILE A 58 14.86 2.24 11.95
N HIS A 59 15.95 2.18 11.17
CA HIS A 59 17.24 2.74 11.58
C HIS A 59 17.84 3.76 10.62
N ASP A 60 17.53 3.68 9.33
CA ASP A 60 18.20 4.48 8.30
C ASP A 60 17.28 4.80 7.13
N TYR A 61 16.15 5.45 7.41
CA TYR A 61 15.18 5.75 6.38
C TYR A 61 15.76 6.75 5.36
N ASN A 62 15.81 6.31 4.09
CA ASN A 62 16.38 7.06 2.98
C ASN A 62 17.84 7.52 3.19
N GLY A 63 18.64 6.78 3.95
CA GLY A 63 20.05 7.11 4.18
C GLY A 63 20.28 8.28 5.14
N THR A 64 19.30 8.59 5.98
CA THR A 64 19.37 9.75 6.91
C THR A 64 20.03 9.42 8.24
N GLY A 65 20.33 8.15 8.51
CA GLY A 65 20.79 7.68 9.82
C GLY A 65 19.69 7.66 10.89
N ASN A 66 18.44 7.96 10.52
CA ASN A 66 17.29 7.96 11.42
C ASN A 66 16.20 7.01 10.91
N GLY A 67 15.36 6.53 11.82
CA GLY A 67 14.19 5.74 11.44
C GLY A 67 13.14 6.57 10.69
N TYR A 68 12.12 5.88 10.18
CA TYR A 68 10.98 6.49 9.50
C TYR A 68 10.34 7.59 10.37
N PRO A 69 10.12 8.79 9.84
CA PRO A 69 9.69 9.95 10.65
C PRO A 69 8.20 9.95 11.00
N GLY A 70 7.49 8.86 10.77
CA GLY A 70 6.06 8.71 11.05
C GLY A 70 5.76 7.49 11.92
N LYS A 71 4.48 7.13 11.98
CA LYS A 71 4.03 5.91 12.65
C LYS A 71 4.15 4.72 11.71
N LEU A 72 4.51 3.58 12.26
CA LEU A 72 4.53 2.28 11.57
C LEU A 72 3.62 1.32 12.33
N LEU A 73 2.89 0.49 11.59
CA LEU A 73 2.05 -0.57 12.14
C LEU A 73 2.26 -1.82 11.27
N ILE A 74 2.56 -2.93 11.89
CA ILE A 74 2.59 -4.24 11.24
C ILE A 74 1.27 -4.94 11.51
N ALA A 75 0.66 -5.48 10.47
CA ALA A 75 -0.62 -6.15 10.54
C ALA A 75 -0.66 -7.39 9.64
N ARG A 76 -1.60 -8.28 9.91
CA ARG A 76 -1.77 -9.56 9.20
C ARG A 76 -3.23 -9.76 8.81
N HIS A 77 -3.44 -10.24 7.58
CA HIS A 77 -4.76 -10.69 7.13
C HIS A 77 -5.05 -12.10 7.67
N ASP A 78 -6.23 -12.32 8.23
CA ASP A 78 -6.63 -13.59 8.89
C ASP A 78 -6.67 -14.79 7.94
N GLN A 79 -6.95 -14.57 6.65
CA GLN A 79 -6.97 -15.63 5.63
C GLN A 79 -5.57 -15.97 5.07
N PHE A 80 -4.55 -15.24 5.51
CA PHE A 80 -3.19 -15.47 5.02
C PHE A 80 -2.58 -16.70 5.70
N ASN A 81 -2.04 -17.62 4.90
CA ASN A 81 -1.38 -18.82 5.40
C ASN A 81 -0.08 -19.10 4.63
N LEU A 82 0.74 -20.00 5.18
CA LEU A 82 2.05 -20.33 4.60
C LEU A 82 1.97 -20.95 3.18
N ALA A 83 0.86 -21.58 2.82
CA ALA A 83 0.70 -22.18 1.48
C ALA A 83 0.55 -21.10 0.39
N THR A 84 0.00 -19.93 0.74
CA THR A 84 -0.20 -18.83 -0.20
C THR A 84 1.02 -17.90 -0.29
N ILE A 85 1.96 -17.95 0.67
CA ILE A 85 3.09 -17.01 0.74
C ILE A 85 3.99 -17.07 -0.49
N ASN A 86 4.26 -18.28 -1.02
CA ASN A 86 5.15 -18.44 -2.17
C ASN A 86 4.54 -17.80 -3.42
N ASN A 87 3.26 -18.05 -3.70
CA ASN A 87 2.56 -17.51 -4.86
C ASN A 87 2.46 -15.98 -4.76
N LEU A 88 2.08 -15.45 -3.59
CA LEU A 88 2.03 -14.02 -3.36
C LEU A 88 3.39 -13.37 -3.54
N SER A 89 4.45 -13.98 -2.99
CA SER A 89 5.82 -13.46 -3.09
C SER A 89 6.33 -13.46 -4.53
N GLN A 90 6.01 -14.48 -5.32
CA GLN A 90 6.35 -14.51 -6.75
C GLN A 90 5.71 -13.34 -7.50
N ILE A 91 4.40 -13.15 -7.36
CA ILE A 91 3.70 -12.03 -7.99
C ILE A 91 4.26 -10.69 -7.51
N ALA A 92 4.50 -10.55 -6.21
CA ALA A 92 5.04 -9.31 -5.65
C ALA A 92 6.42 -8.95 -6.23
N VAL A 93 7.27 -9.96 -6.47
CA VAL A 93 8.60 -9.79 -7.09
C VAL A 93 8.51 -9.56 -8.59
N ASP A 94 7.60 -10.24 -9.29
CA ASP A 94 7.40 -10.10 -10.74
C ASP A 94 6.92 -8.68 -11.13
N LEU A 95 6.36 -7.94 -10.18
CA LEU A 95 5.95 -6.55 -10.35
C LEU A 95 7.07 -5.53 -10.08
N PHE A 96 8.28 -5.95 -9.70
CA PHE A 96 9.39 -5.00 -9.50
C PHE A 96 9.73 -4.25 -10.79
N GLY A 97 9.99 -2.95 -10.63
CA GLY A 97 10.30 -2.06 -11.76
C GLY A 97 9.05 -1.49 -12.46
N TYR A 98 7.84 -1.91 -12.11
CA TYR A 98 6.65 -1.24 -12.59
C TYR A 98 6.59 0.20 -12.05
N PRO A 99 6.16 1.17 -12.86
CA PRO A 99 6.14 2.57 -12.45
C PRO A 99 5.06 2.86 -11.40
N TYR A 100 5.24 3.95 -10.66
CA TYR A 100 4.20 4.48 -9.77
C TYR A 100 3.10 5.18 -10.57
N SER A 101 1.83 4.93 -10.23
CA SER A 101 0.68 5.56 -10.92
C SER A 101 0.35 6.93 -10.34
N THR A 102 1.00 7.97 -10.83
CA THR A 102 0.61 9.35 -10.50
C THR A 102 -0.76 9.72 -11.09
N GLU A 103 -1.15 9.09 -12.20
CA GLU A 103 -2.44 9.30 -12.86
C GLU A 103 -3.59 8.86 -11.96
N ASP A 104 -3.48 7.71 -11.29
CA ASP A 104 -4.52 7.21 -10.40
C ASP A 104 -4.66 8.09 -9.16
N ILE A 105 -3.58 8.67 -8.64
CA ILE A 105 -3.66 9.67 -7.58
C ILE A 105 -4.45 10.90 -8.02
N VAL A 106 -4.19 11.41 -9.23
CA VAL A 106 -4.94 12.55 -9.78
C VAL A 106 -6.42 12.19 -9.95
N ARG A 107 -6.72 10.99 -10.43
CA ARG A 107 -8.10 10.49 -10.55
C ARG A 107 -8.80 10.40 -9.20
N ILE A 108 -8.13 9.82 -8.20
CA ILE A 108 -8.65 9.67 -6.83
C ILE A 108 -8.93 11.04 -6.21
N THR A 109 -7.96 11.95 -6.23
CA THR A 109 -8.11 13.28 -5.62
C THR A 109 -9.18 14.11 -6.31
N THR A 110 -9.27 14.04 -7.64
CA THR A 110 -10.31 14.71 -8.42
C THR A 110 -11.70 14.16 -8.05
N ARG A 111 -11.85 12.84 -7.96
CA ARG A 111 -13.11 12.18 -7.59
C ARG A 111 -13.59 12.61 -6.21
N ILE A 112 -12.71 12.59 -5.22
CA ILE A 112 -13.05 13.02 -3.86
C ILE A 112 -13.49 14.49 -3.86
N GLY A 113 -12.77 15.37 -4.57
CA GLY A 113 -13.14 16.77 -4.70
C GLY A 113 -14.52 16.97 -5.35
N MET A 114 -14.82 16.25 -6.43
CA MET A 114 -16.12 16.29 -7.09
C MET A 114 -17.26 15.77 -6.22
N ASN A 115 -17.02 14.69 -5.46
CA ASN A 115 -18.00 14.15 -4.53
C ASN A 115 -18.32 15.10 -3.37
N ALA A 116 -17.30 15.77 -2.83
CA ALA A 116 -17.48 16.79 -1.80
C ALA A 116 -18.37 17.96 -2.29
N LEU A 117 -18.39 18.21 -3.60
CA LEU A 117 -19.23 19.21 -4.24
C LEU A 117 -20.61 18.66 -4.71
N GLY A 118 -20.88 17.36 -4.49
CA GLY A 118 -22.13 16.73 -4.92
C GLY A 118 -22.27 16.56 -6.44
N LEU A 119 -21.15 16.58 -7.18
CA LEU A 119 -21.15 16.63 -8.65
C LEU A 119 -21.09 15.25 -9.33
N THR A 120 -20.86 14.17 -8.58
CA THR A 120 -20.77 12.81 -9.14
C THR A 120 -21.72 11.84 -8.46
N LYS A 121 -22.34 10.94 -9.26
CA LYS A 121 -23.23 9.89 -8.77
C LYS A 121 -22.74 8.47 -9.08
N ASP A 122 -21.93 8.31 -10.12
CA ASP A 122 -21.40 7.01 -10.54
C ASP A 122 -19.87 6.97 -10.34
N HIS A 123 -19.40 5.91 -9.69
CA HIS A 123 -17.99 5.71 -9.37
C HIS A 123 -17.47 4.44 -10.05
N PRO A 124 -17.06 4.51 -11.35
CA PRO A 124 -16.37 3.37 -11.94
C PRO A 124 -15.09 3.08 -11.17
N LEU A 125 -14.77 1.80 -10.97
CA LEU A 125 -13.58 1.40 -10.23
C LEU A 125 -12.31 1.99 -10.87
N ILE A 126 -11.42 2.54 -10.04
CA ILE A 126 -10.07 2.88 -10.43
C ILE A 126 -9.24 1.63 -10.22
N GLN A 127 -8.77 1.04 -11.32
CA GLN A 127 -7.98 -0.19 -11.32
C GLN A 127 -6.61 0.08 -11.92
N ALA A 128 -5.58 -0.52 -11.33
CA ALA A 128 -4.22 -0.41 -11.81
C ALA A 128 -4.07 -0.90 -13.26
N ASN A 129 -3.31 -0.19 -14.08
CA ASN A 129 -3.00 -0.55 -15.45
C ASN A 129 -1.49 -0.40 -15.73
N LYS A 130 -0.70 -1.41 -15.34
CA LYS A 130 0.77 -1.45 -15.51
C LYS A 130 1.53 -0.33 -14.78
N ALA A 131 0.88 0.35 -13.84
CA ALA A 131 1.46 1.26 -12.88
C ALA A 131 0.66 1.14 -11.59
N PHE A 132 1.29 1.29 -10.44
CA PHE A 132 0.64 0.99 -9.17
C PHE A 132 0.88 2.11 -8.16
N ILE A 133 -0.19 2.57 -7.49
CA ILE A 133 -0.03 3.19 -6.18
C ILE A 133 0.24 2.11 -5.12
N CYS A 134 0.69 2.50 -3.93
CA CYS A 134 1.06 1.54 -2.87
C CYS A 134 -0.07 0.54 -2.54
N SER A 135 -1.30 1.03 -2.42
CA SER A 135 -2.47 0.20 -2.07
C SER A 135 -2.90 -0.74 -3.21
N GLU A 136 -2.78 -0.32 -4.45
CA GLU A 136 -3.09 -1.17 -5.61
C GLU A 136 -2.07 -2.30 -5.77
N TYR A 137 -0.79 -2.02 -5.54
CA TYR A 137 0.25 -3.04 -5.54
C TYR A 137 -0.05 -4.16 -4.53
N VAL A 138 -0.39 -3.79 -3.30
CA VAL A 138 -0.76 -4.75 -2.25
C VAL A 138 -2.05 -5.48 -2.62
N TYR A 139 -3.04 -4.78 -3.19
CA TYR A 139 -4.29 -5.37 -3.65
C TYR A 139 -4.07 -6.45 -4.72
N GLU A 140 -3.32 -6.16 -5.77
CA GLU A 140 -3.07 -7.13 -6.85
C GLU A 140 -2.34 -8.38 -6.34
N CYS A 141 -1.40 -8.22 -5.41
CA CYS A 141 -0.74 -9.35 -4.78
C CYS A 141 -1.71 -10.21 -3.95
N TYR A 142 -2.56 -9.60 -3.12
CA TYR A 142 -3.57 -10.35 -2.34
C TYR A 142 -4.60 -11.04 -3.23
N LYS A 143 -5.10 -10.34 -4.24
CA LYS A 143 -6.04 -10.87 -5.23
C LYS A 143 -5.49 -12.10 -5.95
N SER A 144 -4.19 -12.14 -6.26
CA SER A 144 -3.53 -13.26 -6.93
C SER A 144 -3.59 -14.57 -6.12
N VAL A 145 -3.78 -14.49 -4.82
CA VAL A 145 -3.91 -15.65 -3.91
C VAL A 145 -5.34 -15.81 -3.36
N GLY A 146 -6.31 -15.14 -3.97
CA GLY A 146 -7.74 -15.27 -3.63
C GLY A 146 -8.16 -14.47 -2.39
N ILE A 147 -7.30 -13.60 -1.87
CA ILE A 147 -7.64 -12.68 -0.78
C ILE A 147 -8.19 -11.39 -1.41
N ASN A 148 -9.43 -11.05 -1.07
CA ASN A 148 -10.09 -9.87 -1.59
C ASN A 148 -10.07 -8.73 -0.56
N ILE A 149 -9.61 -7.57 -0.97
CA ILE A 149 -9.78 -6.31 -0.24
C ILE A 149 -10.90 -5.53 -0.93
N GLU A 150 -11.90 -5.13 -0.20
CA GLU A 150 -13.04 -4.42 -0.77
C GLU A 150 -12.66 -3.00 -1.20
N TYR A 151 -13.13 -2.61 -2.39
CA TYR A 151 -13.06 -1.23 -2.82
C TYR A 151 -13.95 -0.37 -1.92
N ASN A 152 -13.46 0.79 -1.55
CA ASN A 152 -14.27 1.74 -0.80
C ASN A 152 -15.42 2.30 -1.64
N GLN A 153 -16.32 3.06 -1.01
CA GLN A 153 -17.50 3.62 -1.67
C GLN A 153 -17.16 4.58 -2.83
N GLU A 154 -15.94 5.09 -2.84
CA GLU A 154 -15.43 5.97 -3.91
C GLU A 154 -14.85 5.19 -5.09
N GLY A 155 -14.82 3.85 -5.02
CA GLY A 155 -14.36 2.97 -6.09
C GLY A 155 -12.85 2.89 -6.27
N PHE A 156 -12.06 3.10 -5.22
CA PHE A 156 -10.62 2.85 -5.17
C PHE A 156 -10.23 2.16 -3.87
N ILE A 157 -8.97 1.77 -3.73
CA ILE A 157 -8.41 1.21 -2.50
C ILE A 157 -7.34 2.15 -1.96
N ALA A 158 -7.44 2.53 -0.69
CA ALA A 158 -6.50 3.38 0.01
C ALA A 158 -5.84 2.63 1.18
N PRO A 159 -4.71 3.10 1.71
CA PRO A 159 -4.08 2.49 2.89
C PRO A 159 -5.02 2.36 4.10
N VAL A 160 -5.97 3.27 4.26
CA VAL A 160 -6.97 3.23 5.34
C VAL A 160 -7.92 2.03 5.22
N ASP A 161 -8.20 1.56 4.02
CA ASP A 161 -9.12 0.43 3.80
C ASP A 161 -8.54 -0.86 4.37
N TYR A 162 -7.20 -1.02 4.30
CA TYR A 162 -6.49 -2.09 5.00
C TYR A 162 -6.56 -1.95 6.53
N ALA A 163 -6.40 -0.73 7.04
CA ALA A 163 -6.45 -0.48 8.48
C ALA A 163 -7.85 -0.63 9.09
N ARG A 164 -8.91 -0.51 8.28
CA ARG A 164 -10.31 -0.67 8.70
C ARG A 164 -10.89 -2.04 8.41
N SER A 165 -10.19 -2.88 7.68
CA SER A 165 -10.64 -4.23 7.36
C SER A 165 -10.78 -5.07 8.63
N ASN A 166 -11.92 -5.72 8.79
CA ASN A 166 -12.16 -6.66 9.90
C ASN A 166 -11.33 -7.94 9.79
N HIS A 167 -10.66 -8.15 8.65
CA HIS A 167 -9.80 -9.28 8.37
C HIS A 167 -8.32 -8.98 8.59
N ILE A 168 -7.96 -7.76 8.99
CA ILE A 168 -6.58 -7.34 9.18
C ILE A 168 -6.37 -6.89 10.63
N GLU A 169 -5.50 -7.58 11.34
CA GLU A 169 -5.20 -7.34 12.74
C GLU A 169 -3.75 -6.90 12.93
N ALA A 170 -3.54 -5.96 13.85
CA ALA A 170 -2.20 -5.57 14.29
C ALA A 170 -1.49 -6.73 15.02
N ILE A 171 -0.20 -6.92 14.76
CA ILE A 171 0.63 -7.95 15.39
C ILE A 171 1.86 -7.34 16.08
#